data_5cb902cc8f37b8eef980111eee4ed459
#
_entry.id   5cb902cc8f37b8eef980111eee4ed459
#
_cell.length_a   1.000
_cell.length_b   1.000
_cell.length_c   1.000
_cell.angle_alpha   90.00
_cell.angle_beta   90.00
_cell.angle_gamma   90.00
#
_symmetry.space_group_name_H-M   'P 1'
#
loop_
_entity.id
_entity.type
_entity.pdbx_description
1 polymer ?
#
loop_
_entity_poly.entity_id
_entity_poly.type
_entity_poly.pdbx_seq_one_letter_code
_entity_poly.pdbx_strand_id
1 'polypeptide(L)'
;MNHSTSKILHILDAFLDFFLLLGAYEVSSLLRMHSTWGEAFWWVDVARFRPLSLVYAAAIILIYIAQGEYRTFKRRGLVRELAKALLGNLGGFTLAATILYVFQLSQFSRLLLVYYYLLSSVVITIKRLLLHRISLWYAKRRHIVARVLLVGNGNLALRYYNDVVKGKDVSAEYAGYAAQNPVVELPNYLGTVADLHKILESTRITHIVIAEETQNRSELLQITAIAENYGIKVSVIPVYSDFLSSRTMDNTVNGLYVIDLKMQETCDIMGVNIVVTDMDKTMTLLESQLEQWRGKYICVANVHTTVTAHEDAEYRYIQNHAVMALPDGGPLSQFSRRQGYAAAQRVTGPDLMKQVLAVSAEKGWRHYFYGSTPETLQLLRKKVEERYPGVVISGMMSPPFREMTPQEDAQAVAEINATKPDFVWVGLGAPKQERWMAAHEERVQALMIGVGAAFDYEAGNIKRAPMWMQKHNLEWLYRLMQDPKRLFHRYLKTNVKYLLWTWRSGE
;
A
#
# COMPACT_ATOMS: atom_id res chain seq x y z
N MET A 1 -0.75 -6.59 -0.60
CA MET A 1 0.12 -7.79 -0.62
C MET A 1 1.31 -7.44 -1.47
N ASN A 2 2.49 -7.46 -0.89
CA ASN A 2 3.71 -6.90 -1.45
C ASN A 2 4.24 -7.69 -2.66
N HIS A 3 4.91 -7.01 -3.60
CA HIS A 3 5.52 -7.65 -4.78
C HIS A 3 6.49 -8.79 -4.42
N SER A 4 7.18 -8.67 -3.29
CA SER A 4 8.13 -9.67 -2.75
C SER A 4 7.40 -10.85 -2.09
N THR A 5 6.37 -10.60 -1.26
CA THR A 5 5.53 -11.64 -0.63
C THR A 5 4.73 -12.41 -1.68
N SER A 6 4.28 -11.72 -2.73
CA SER A 6 3.65 -12.34 -3.89
C SER A 6 4.61 -13.31 -4.58
N LYS A 7 5.87 -12.93 -4.81
CA LYS A 7 6.86 -13.81 -5.46
C LYS A 7 7.18 -15.07 -4.62
N ILE A 8 7.34 -14.91 -3.31
CA ILE A 8 7.62 -16.06 -2.41
C ILE A 8 6.42 -17.00 -2.36
N LEU A 9 5.19 -16.48 -2.25
CA LEU A 9 3.98 -17.29 -2.28
C LEU A 9 3.80 -18.01 -3.62
N HIS A 10 4.17 -17.39 -4.73
CA HIS A 10 4.13 -18.03 -6.05
C HIS A 10 5.15 -19.16 -6.18
N ILE A 11 6.35 -18.96 -5.62
CA ILE A 11 7.39 -19.99 -5.57
C ILE A 11 6.92 -21.15 -4.67
N LEU A 12 6.39 -20.88 -3.49
CA LEU A 12 5.85 -21.88 -2.58
C LEU A 12 4.68 -22.64 -3.20
N ASP A 13 3.81 -21.96 -3.94
CA ASP A 13 2.69 -22.58 -4.64
C ASP A 13 3.16 -23.53 -5.75
N ALA A 14 4.20 -23.15 -6.51
CA ALA A 14 4.82 -24.01 -7.51
C ALA A 14 5.53 -25.23 -6.85
N PHE A 15 6.21 -25.04 -5.74
CA PHE A 15 6.80 -26.14 -4.97
C PHE A 15 5.73 -27.08 -4.44
N LEU A 16 4.62 -26.56 -3.94
CA LEU A 16 3.50 -27.39 -3.47
C LEU A 16 2.92 -28.22 -4.63
N ASP A 17 2.72 -27.63 -5.80
CA ASP A 17 2.28 -28.36 -6.99
C ASP A 17 3.26 -29.47 -7.36
N PHE A 18 4.58 -29.20 -7.30
CA PHE A 18 5.59 -30.19 -7.59
C PHE A 18 5.50 -31.40 -6.67
N PHE A 19 5.42 -31.19 -5.36
CA PHE A 19 5.32 -32.29 -4.38
C PHE A 19 3.99 -33.04 -4.49
N LEU A 20 2.89 -32.34 -4.77
CA LEU A 20 1.59 -32.96 -4.99
C LEU A 20 1.59 -33.86 -6.23
N LEU A 21 2.24 -33.43 -7.31
CA LEU A 21 2.41 -34.25 -8.51
C LEU A 21 3.25 -35.46 -8.26
N LEU A 22 4.36 -35.37 -7.50
CA LEU A 22 5.16 -36.55 -7.11
C LEU A 22 4.36 -37.48 -6.23
N GLY A 23 3.63 -36.98 -5.24
CA GLY A 23 2.74 -37.78 -4.41
C GLY A 23 1.65 -38.51 -5.22
N ALA A 24 1.07 -37.82 -6.22
CA ALA A 24 0.11 -38.41 -7.12
C ALA A 24 0.71 -39.59 -7.92
N TYR A 25 1.99 -39.52 -8.31
CA TYR A 25 2.68 -40.64 -8.96
C TYR A 25 2.79 -41.85 -8.03
N GLU A 26 3.23 -41.66 -6.79
CA GLU A 26 3.36 -42.77 -5.81
C GLU A 26 2.01 -43.46 -5.56
N VAL A 27 0.95 -42.65 -5.35
CA VAL A 27 -0.41 -43.18 -5.14
C VAL A 27 -0.92 -43.90 -6.41
N SER A 28 -0.67 -43.35 -7.60
CA SER A 28 -1.04 -43.98 -8.87
C SER A 28 -0.31 -45.31 -9.06
N SER A 29 0.94 -45.41 -8.64
CA SER A 29 1.73 -46.62 -8.67
C SER A 29 1.15 -47.71 -7.73
N LEU A 30 0.74 -47.33 -6.51
CA LEU A 30 0.04 -48.22 -5.57
C LEU A 30 -1.28 -48.72 -6.15
N LEU A 31 -2.09 -47.84 -6.73
CA LEU A 31 -3.34 -48.23 -7.38
C LEU A 31 -3.08 -49.17 -8.54
N ARG A 32 -2.01 -48.94 -9.31
CA ARG A 32 -1.63 -49.82 -10.43
C ARG A 32 -1.16 -51.21 -9.95
N MET A 33 -0.43 -51.27 -8.84
CA MET A 33 0.00 -52.56 -8.24
C MET A 33 -1.16 -53.46 -7.79
N HIS A 34 -2.24 -52.85 -7.29
CA HIS A 34 -3.45 -53.53 -6.84
C HIS A 34 -4.47 -53.74 -7.98
N SER A 35 -4.18 -53.25 -9.17
CA SER A 35 -5.07 -53.37 -10.33
C SER A 35 -4.92 -54.76 -10.94
N THR A 36 -6.04 -55.46 -11.18
CA THR A 36 -6.11 -56.72 -11.92
C THR A 36 -6.02 -56.57 -13.44
N TRP A 37 -5.95 -55.33 -13.94
CA TRP A 37 -5.94 -55.00 -15.36
C TRP A 37 -4.52 -54.92 -15.90
N GLY A 38 -4.19 -55.68 -16.93
CA GLY A 38 -2.90 -55.70 -17.59
C GLY A 38 -1.85 -56.59 -16.90
N GLU A 39 -0.60 -56.47 -17.33
CA GLU A 39 0.53 -57.24 -16.78
C GLU A 39 0.83 -56.86 -15.32
N ALA A 40 1.45 -57.76 -14.56
CA ALA A 40 1.85 -57.53 -13.17
C ALA A 40 2.80 -56.31 -13.08
N PHE A 41 2.60 -55.47 -12.08
CA PHE A 41 3.37 -54.25 -11.83
C PHE A 41 3.90 -54.25 -10.38
N TRP A 42 5.20 -54.10 -10.20
CA TRP A 42 5.89 -54.32 -8.92
C TRP A 42 6.68 -53.06 -8.48
N TRP A 43 7.15 -53.05 -7.23
CA TRP A 43 7.95 -51.97 -6.70
C TRP A 43 9.21 -51.66 -7.49
N VAL A 44 9.83 -52.63 -8.13
CA VAL A 44 10.99 -52.42 -9.00
C VAL A 44 10.63 -51.52 -10.19
N ASP A 45 9.41 -51.68 -10.73
CA ASP A 45 8.91 -50.85 -11.83
C ASP A 45 8.62 -49.40 -11.37
N VAL A 46 8.10 -49.23 -10.14
CA VAL A 46 7.91 -47.92 -9.53
C VAL A 46 9.23 -47.18 -9.42
N ALA A 47 10.26 -47.83 -8.86
CA ALA A 47 11.59 -47.20 -8.70
C ALA A 47 12.23 -46.86 -10.04
N ARG A 48 12.07 -47.72 -11.04
CA ARG A 48 12.62 -47.55 -12.40
C ARG A 48 12.04 -46.33 -13.10
N PHE A 49 10.75 -46.04 -12.92
CA PHE A 49 10.06 -44.96 -13.64
C PHE A 49 9.89 -43.68 -12.81
N ARG A 50 10.38 -43.62 -11.57
CA ARG A 50 10.41 -42.37 -10.76
C ARG A 50 11.07 -41.19 -11.49
N PRO A 51 12.19 -41.30 -12.23
CA PRO A 51 12.76 -40.19 -12.96
C PRO A 51 11.78 -39.59 -13.98
N LEU A 52 10.90 -40.40 -14.58
CA LEU A 52 9.89 -39.90 -15.53
C LEU A 52 8.83 -39.06 -14.82
N SER A 53 8.47 -39.39 -13.56
CA SER A 53 7.54 -38.56 -12.79
C SER A 53 8.10 -37.17 -12.46
N LEU A 54 9.42 -37.06 -12.24
CA LEU A 54 10.10 -35.77 -12.07
C LEU A 54 10.01 -34.93 -13.35
N VAL A 55 10.28 -35.55 -14.50
CA VAL A 55 10.18 -34.84 -15.80
C VAL A 55 8.73 -34.41 -16.08
N TYR A 56 7.76 -35.26 -15.78
CA TYR A 56 6.35 -34.98 -15.93
C TYR A 56 5.92 -33.80 -15.03
N ALA A 57 6.28 -33.84 -13.74
CA ALA A 57 5.97 -32.77 -12.79
C ALA A 57 6.61 -31.42 -13.21
N ALA A 58 7.90 -31.45 -13.62
CA ALA A 58 8.59 -30.28 -14.10
C ALA A 58 7.94 -29.69 -15.37
N ALA A 59 7.54 -30.53 -16.31
CA ALA A 59 6.85 -30.11 -17.53
C ALA A 59 5.51 -29.44 -17.24
N ILE A 60 4.69 -29.98 -16.34
CA ILE A 60 3.42 -29.37 -15.94
C ILE A 60 3.67 -27.99 -15.30
N ILE A 61 4.66 -27.89 -14.39
CA ILE A 61 4.98 -26.60 -13.75
C ILE A 61 5.43 -25.57 -14.77
N LEU A 62 6.26 -25.94 -15.75
CA LEU A 62 6.65 -25.05 -16.84
C LEU A 62 5.46 -24.60 -17.66
N ILE A 63 4.51 -25.49 -17.94
CA ILE A 63 3.24 -25.14 -18.63
C ILE A 63 2.44 -24.16 -17.77
N TYR A 64 2.31 -24.36 -16.48
CA TYR A 64 1.62 -23.44 -15.56
C TYR A 64 2.31 -22.09 -15.48
N ILE A 65 3.64 -22.04 -15.46
CA ILE A 65 4.42 -20.79 -15.52
C ILE A 65 4.14 -20.06 -16.85
N ALA A 66 4.16 -20.77 -17.97
CA ALA A 66 3.88 -20.20 -19.30
C ALA A 66 2.45 -19.69 -19.41
N GLN A 67 1.47 -20.35 -18.80
CA GLN A 67 0.08 -19.91 -18.71
C GLN A 67 -0.10 -18.75 -17.71
N GLY A 68 0.96 -18.37 -16.98
CA GLY A 68 0.95 -17.33 -15.96
C GLY A 68 0.16 -17.69 -14.71
N GLU A 69 -0.03 -18.99 -14.39
CA GLU A 69 -0.84 -19.44 -13.25
C GLU A 69 -0.29 -18.97 -11.90
N TYR A 70 1.00 -18.79 -11.77
CA TYR A 70 1.65 -18.29 -10.55
C TYR A 70 1.80 -16.76 -10.49
N ARG A 71 1.21 -15.98 -11.46
CA ARG A 71 1.41 -14.53 -11.50
C ARG A 71 0.39 -13.69 -10.73
N THR A 72 -0.80 -14.20 -10.42
CA THR A 72 -1.84 -13.37 -9.76
C THR A 72 -2.88 -14.22 -9.04
N PHE A 73 -2.79 -14.30 -7.71
CA PHE A 73 -3.74 -15.04 -6.85
C PHE A 73 -5.12 -14.36 -6.72
N LYS A 74 -5.28 -13.08 -7.11
CA LYS A 74 -6.43 -12.26 -6.68
C LYS A 74 -7.47 -11.92 -7.73
N ARG A 75 -7.30 -12.29 -9.01
CA ARG A 75 -8.13 -11.67 -10.06
C ARG A 75 -8.68 -12.61 -11.15
N ARG A 76 -8.71 -13.92 -10.91
CA ARG A 76 -9.21 -14.87 -11.91
C ARG A 76 -10.46 -15.60 -11.42
N GLY A 77 -11.49 -15.67 -12.26
CA GLY A 77 -12.67 -16.50 -11.99
C GLY A 77 -12.26 -17.97 -11.81
N LEU A 78 -12.76 -18.63 -10.75
CA LEU A 78 -12.44 -20.00 -10.38
C LEU A 78 -12.54 -20.98 -11.57
N VAL A 79 -13.58 -20.85 -12.39
CA VAL A 79 -13.80 -21.72 -13.56
C VAL A 79 -12.64 -21.62 -14.55
N ARG A 80 -12.13 -20.42 -14.80
CA ARG A 80 -11.01 -20.19 -15.73
C ARG A 80 -9.70 -20.77 -15.19
N GLU A 81 -9.47 -20.65 -13.90
CA GLU A 81 -8.31 -21.20 -13.21
C GLU A 81 -8.31 -22.75 -13.28
N LEU A 82 -9.46 -23.38 -13.00
CA LEU A 82 -9.61 -24.81 -13.08
C LEU A 82 -9.45 -25.33 -14.52
N ALA A 83 -10.03 -24.65 -15.51
CA ALA A 83 -9.90 -25.02 -16.91
C ALA A 83 -8.43 -24.99 -17.38
N LYS A 84 -7.66 -23.98 -16.98
CA LYS A 84 -6.24 -23.88 -17.31
C LYS A 84 -5.40 -24.97 -16.61
N ALA A 85 -5.71 -25.28 -15.36
CA ALA A 85 -5.03 -26.35 -14.64
C ALA A 85 -5.26 -27.72 -15.33
N LEU A 86 -6.49 -28.02 -15.74
CA LEU A 86 -6.82 -29.23 -16.48
C LEU A 86 -6.14 -29.28 -17.86
N LEU A 87 -6.12 -28.16 -18.58
CA LEU A 87 -5.43 -28.07 -19.88
C LEU A 87 -3.91 -28.25 -19.72
N GLY A 88 -3.33 -27.69 -18.65
CA GLY A 88 -1.91 -27.87 -18.33
C GLY A 88 -1.57 -29.34 -18.03
N ASN A 89 -2.39 -30.02 -17.24
CA ASN A 89 -2.25 -31.45 -16.96
C ASN A 89 -2.39 -32.30 -18.24
N LEU A 90 -3.34 -31.98 -19.11
CA LEU A 90 -3.51 -32.64 -20.39
C LEU A 90 -2.28 -32.43 -21.30
N GLY A 91 -1.69 -31.24 -21.30
CA GLY A 91 -0.44 -30.94 -21.99
C GLY A 91 0.73 -31.77 -21.46
N GLY A 92 0.86 -31.92 -20.13
CA GLY A 92 1.85 -32.78 -19.50
C GLY A 92 1.64 -34.27 -19.87
N PHE A 93 0.39 -34.73 -19.85
CA PHE A 93 0.04 -36.09 -20.26
C PHE A 93 0.41 -36.37 -21.72
N THR A 94 0.06 -35.48 -22.65
CA THR A 94 0.41 -35.66 -24.07
C THR A 94 1.91 -35.64 -24.29
N LEU A 95 2.65 -34.78 -23.61
CA LEU A 95 4.11 -34.75 -23.65
C LEU A 95 4.73 -36.06 -23.17
N ALA A 96 4.28 -36.57 -22.00
CA ALA A 96 4.75 -37.82 -21.46
C ALA A 96 4.44 -39.02 -22.39
N ALA A 97 3.23 -39.08 -22.93
CA ALA A 97 2.83 -40.11 -23.91
C ALA A 97 3.71 -40.03 -25.17
N THR A 98 4.02 -38.86 -25.66
CA THR A 98 4.91 -38.65 -26.81
C THR A 98 6.34 -39.14 -26.50
N ILE A 99 6.88 -38.78 -25.33
CA ILE A 99 8.21 -39.25 -24.90
C ILE A 99 8.25 -40.79 -24.85
N LEU A 100 7.27 -41.42 -24.22
CA LEU A 100 7.17 -42.86 -24.15
C LEU A 100 7.12 -43.54 -25.52
N TYR A 101 6.42 -42.93 -26.47
CA TYR A 101 6.30 -43.40 -27.84
C TYR A 101 7.60 -43.23 -28.63
N VAL A 102 8.21 -42.03 -28.60
CA VAL A 102 9.45 -41.74 -29.36
C VAL A 102 10.62 -42.54 -28.89
N PHE A 103 10.78 -42.70 -27.58
CA PHE A 103 11.88 -43.48 -26.98
C PHE A 103 11.59 -44.97 -26.88
N GLN A 104 10.45 -45.44 -27.42
CA GLN A 104 10.03 -46.83 -27.43
C GLN A 104 10.10 -47.54 -26.07
N LEU A 105 9.73 -46.82 -24.99
CA LEU A 105 9.75 -47.34 -23.63
C LEU A 105 8.57 -48.30 -23.40
N SER A 106 8.61 -49.46 -24.09
CA SER A 106 7.53 -50.47 -24.11
C SER A 106 7.24 -51.08 -22.74
N GLN A 107 8.20 -51.05 -21.84
CA GLN A 107 8.07 -51.57 -20.47
C GLN A 107 7.28 -50.67 -19.52
N PHE A 108 6.96 -49.42 -19.93
CA PHE A 108 6.17 -48.52 -19.11
C PHE A 108 4.69 -48.88 -19.18
N SER A 109 4.04 -48.98 -18.01
CA SER A 109 2.61 -49.25 -17.93
C SER A 109 1.79 -48.05 -18.41
N ARG A 110 1.12 -48.21 -19.56
CA ARG A 110 0.21 -47.15 -20.10
C ARG A 110 -0.94 -46.86 -19.13
N LEU A 111 -1.40 -47.86 -18.39
CA LEU A 111 -2.45 -47.71 -17.38
C LEU A 111 -1.98 -46.86 -16.20
N LEU A 112 -0.69 -46.95 -15.80
CA LEU A 112 -0.09 -46.06 -14.79
C LEU A 112 -0.12 -44.61 -15.24
N LEU A 113 0.16 -44.32 -16.51
CA LEU A 113 0.10 -42.94 -17.04
C LEU A 113 -1.32 -42.38 -16.97
N VAL A 114 -2.33 -43.19 -17.25
CA VAL A 114 -3.74 -42.79 -17.15
C VAL A 114 -4.12 -42.51 -15.69
N TYR A 115 -3.77 -43.40 -14.75
CA TYR A 115 -4.01 -43.21 -13.33
C TYR A 115 -3.32 -41.95 -12.81
N TYR A 116 -2.07 -41.70 -13.23
CA TYR A 116 -1.30 -40.55 -12.85
C TYR A 116 -1.94 -39.25 -13.37
N TYR A 117 -2.38 -39.20 -14.64
CA TYR A 117 -3.11 -38.09 -15.20
C TYR A 117 -4.42 -37.78 -14.43
N LEU A 118 -5.23 -38.79 -14.18
CA LEU A 118 -6.50 -38.61 -13.48
C LEU A 118 -6.28 -38.16 -12.04
N LEU A 119 -5.38 -38.79 -11.30
CA LEU A 119 -5.12 -38.45 -9.91
C LEU A 119 -4.46 -37.08 -9.75
N SER A 120 -3.48 -36.74 -10.60
CA SER A 120 -2.86 -35.42 -10.61
C SER A 120 -3.88 -34.30 -10.90
N SER A 121 -4.80 -34.55 -11.85
CA SER A 121 -5.87 -33.60 -12.17
C SER A 121 -6.82 -33.39 -11.00
N VAL A 122 -7.19 -34.45 -10.29
CA VAL A 122 -8.04 -34.37 -9.09
C VAL A 122 -7.32 -33.63 -7.95
N VAL A 123 -6.08 -33.99 -7.66
CA VAL A 123 -5.30 -33.40 -6.56
C VAL A 123 -5.06 -31.91 -6.78
N ILE A 124 -4.67 -31.50 -7.99
CA ILE A 124 -4.48 -30.09 -8.33
C ILE A 124 -5.80 -29.32 -8.27
N THR A 125 -6.89 -29.92 -8.75
CA THR A 125 -8.22 -29.30 -8.67
C THR A 125 -8.64 -29.08 -7.22
N ILE A 126 -8.49 -30.09 -6.35
CA ILE A 126 -8.79 -29.96 -4.92
C ILE A 126 -7.92 -28.88 -4.27
N LYS A 127 -6.61 -28.86 -4.54
CA LYS A 127 -5.71 -27.81 -4.05
C LYS A 127 -6.19 -26.42 -4.46
N ARG A 128 -6.54 -26.20 -5.74
CA ARG A 128 -7.04 -24.90 -6.23
C ARG A 128 -8.33 -24.50 -5.53
N LEU A 129 -9.27 -25.42 -5.35
CA LEU A 129 -10.52 -25.19 -4.62
C LEU A 129 -10.26 -24.82 -3.15
N LEU A 130 -9.36 -25.53 -2.48
CA LEU A 130 -8.99 -25.25 -1.08
C LEU A 130 -8.33 -23.88 -0.93
N LEU A 131 -7.36 -23.57 -1.77
CA LEU A 131 -6.71 -22.25 -1.75
C LEU A 131 -7.69 -21.11 -2.03
N HIS A 132 -8.62 -21.31 -2.98
CA HIS A 132 -9.69 -20.37 -3.24
C HIS A 132 -10.57 -20.18 -2.00
N ARG A 133 -11.02 -21.27 -1.36
CA ARG A 133 -11.82 -21.21 -0.11
C ARG A 133 -11.09 -20.54 1.04
N ILE A 134 -9.80 -20.86 1.23
CA ILE A 134 -8.95 -20.25 2.26
C ILE A 134 -8.77 -18.76 1.99
N SER A 135 -8.53 -18.36 0.76
CA SER A 135 -8.39 -16.95 0.38
C SER A 135 -9.67 -16.13 0.64
N LEU A 136 -10.85 -16.71 0.35
CA LEU A 136 -12.14 -16.12 0.65
C LEU A 136 -12.38 -15.98 2.15
N TRP A 137 -12.10 -17.04 2.90
CA TRP A 137 -12.25 -17.04 4.36
C TRP A 137 -11.33 -16.00 5.02
N TYR A 138 -10.06 -15.93 4.56
CA TYR A 138 -9.08 -14.97 5.06
C TYR A 138 -9.47 -13.52 4.73
N ALA A 139 -9.96 -13.26 3.52
CA ALA A 139 -10.44 -11.95 3.11
C ALA A 139 -11.63 -11.47 3.95
N LYS A 140 -12.60 -12.37 4.22
CA LYS A 140 -13.75 -12.07 5.08
C LYS A 140 -13.34 -11.79 6.53
N ARG A 141 -12.40 -12.56 7.09
CA ARG A 141 -12.01 -12.45 8.50
C ARG A 141 -11.18 -11.20 8.82
N ARG A 142 -10.48 -10.64 7.83
CA ARG A 142 -9.65 -9.44 8.00
C ARG A 142 -10.28 -8.14 7.50
N HIS A 143 -11.54 -8.12 7.11
CA HIS A 143 -12.21 -6.94 6.53
C HIS A 143 -11.42 -6.29 5.36
N ILE A 144 -10.69 -7.12 4.60
CA ILE A 144 -9.88 -6.68 3.45
C ILE A 144 -10.73 -6.55 2.18
N VAL A 145 -12.05 -6.68 2.30
CA VAL A 145 -12.95 -6.49 1.17
C VAL A 145 -13.01 -5.00 0.86
N ALA A 146 -12.56 -4.62 -0.33
CA ALA A 146 -12.65 -3.23 -0.78
C ALA A 146 -14.13 -2.84 -0.87
N ARG A 147 -14.55 -1.80 -0.14
CA ARG A 147 -15.90 -1.26 -0.24
C ARG A 147 -15.91 -0.18 -1.30
N VAL A 148 -16.54 -0.49 -2.44
CA VAL A 148 -16.42 0.28 -3.68
C VAL A 148 -17.60 1.23 -3.85
N LEU A 149 -17.27 2.51 -4.04
CA LEU A 149 -18.17 3.52 -4.62
C LEU A 149 -17.91 3.59 -6.11
N LEU A 150 -18.95 3.45 -6.92
CA LEU A 150 -18.87 3.63 -8.36
C LEU A 150 -19.23 5.09 -8.70
N VAL A 151 -18.43 5.75 -9.51
CA VAL A 151 -18.73 7.09 -10.04
C VAL A 151 -19.05 6.97 -11.53
N GLY A 152 -20.27 7.36 -11.89
CA GLY A 152 -20.80 7.28 -13.23
C GLY A 152 -22.06 6.40 -13.33
N ASN A 153 -22.82 6.59 -14.40
CA ASN A 153 -24.09 5.92 -14.64
C ASN A 153 -24.25 5.41 -16.09
N GLY A 154 -23.20 5.52 -16.92
CA GLY A 154 -23.19 5.06 -18.30
C GLY A 154 -22.92 3.56 -18.46
N ASN A 155 -22.73 3.13 -19.72
CA ASN A 155 -22.49 1.72 -20.07
C ASN A 155 -21.26 1.12 -19.37
N LEU A 156 -20.19 1.91 -19.15
CA LEU A 156 -19.00 1.46 -18.40
C LEU A 156 -19.34 1.13 -16.95
N ALA A 157 -20.16 1.95 -16.30
CA ALA A 157 -20.60 1.73 -14.92
C ALA A 157 -21.47 0.46 -14.81
N LEU A 158 -22.42 0.28 -15.73
CA LEU A 158 -23.26 -0.91 -15.80
C LEU A 158 -22.44 -2.18 -16.06
N ARG A 159 -21.47 -2.11 -16.96
CA ARG A 159 -20.56 -3.22 -17.24
C ARG A 159 -19.71 -3.58 -16.01
N TYR A 160 -19.13 -2.60 -15.34
CA TYR A 160 -18.39 -2.85 -14.10
C TYR A 160 -19.27 -3.50 -13.03
N TYR A 161 -20.48 -2.99 -12.85
CA TYR A 161 -21.43 -3.55 -11.88
C TYR A 161 -21.81 -5.00 -12.22
N ASN A 162 -22.10 -5.30 -13.48
CA ASN A 162 -22.51 -6.65 -13.90
C ASN A 162 -21.33 -7.65 -13.87
N ASP A 163 -20.16 -7.27 -14.39
CA ASP A 163 -19.03 -8.18 -14.57
C ASP A 163 -18.21 -8.35 -13.28
N VAL A 164 -18.10 -7.30 -12.47
CA VAL A 164 -17.29 -7.33 -11.25
C VAL A 164 -18.14 -7.54 -10.00
N VAL A 165 -19.19 -6.76 -9.83
CA VAL A 165 -20.01 -6.79 -8.61
C VAL A 165 -20.96 -7.99 -8.58
N LYS A 166 -21.77 -8.19 -9.62
CA LYS A 166 -22.68 -9.35 -9.74
C LYS A 166 -21.95 -10.66 -10.01
N GLY A 167 -20.78 -10.60 -10.65
CA GLY A 167 -19.96 -11.78 -11.00
C GLY A 167 -19.40 -12.54 -9.81
N LYS A 168 -19.77 -12.17 -8.56
CA LYS A 168 -19.31 -12.78 -7.29
C LYS A 168 -17.79 -12.83 -7.15
N ASP A 169 -17.07 -11.89 -7.74
CA ASP A 169 -15.67 -11.71 -7.43
C ASP A 169 -15.57 -11.09 -6.04
N VAL A 170 -15.14 -11.88 -5.07
CA VAL A 170 -15.26 -11.65 -3.62
C VAL A 170 -14.33 -10.57 -3.11
N SER A 171 -13.63 -9.87 -4.00
CA SER A 171 -12.66 -8.84 -3.63
C SER A 171 -13.27 -7.45 -3.42
N ALA A 172 -14.53 -7.23 -3.78
CA ALA A 172 -15.18 -5.93 -3.67
C ALA A 172 -16.64 -6.06 -3.17
N GLU A 173 -16.97 -5.26 -2.15
CA GLU A 173 -18.33 -5.03 -1.68
C GLU A 173 -18.84 -3.73 -2.32
N TYR A 174 -19.96 -3.79 -3.00
CA TYR A 174 -20.57 -2.62 -3.61
C TYR A 174 -21.27 -1.75 -2.55
N ALA A 175 -20.84 -0.51 -2.38
CA ALA A 175 -21.46 0.43 -1.46
C ALA A 175 -22.63 1.19 -2.11
N GLY A 176 -22.50 1.52 -3.39
CA GLY A 176 -23.45 2.31 -4.14
C GLY A 176 -22.77 3.07 -5.28
N TYR A 177 -23.49 4.00 -5.89
CA TYR A 177 -22.93 4.85 -6.94
C TYR A 177 -23.28 6.32 -6.76
N ALA A 178 -22.41 7.19 -7.30
CA ALA A 178 -22.60 8.63 -7.41
C ALA A 178 -22.62 9.03 -8.88
N ALA A 179 -23.61 9.82 -9.29
CA ALA A 179 -23.75 10.34 -10.65
C ALA A 179 -24.65 11.58 -10.67
N GLN A 180 -24.63 12.33 -11.76
CA GLN A 180 -25.50 13.51 -11.88
C GLN A 180 -27.00 13.15 -11.82
N ASN A 181 -27.38 12.01 -12.40
CA ASN A 181 -28.76 11.52 -12.38
C ASN A 181 -28.82 10.06 -11.98
N PRO A 182 -29.81 9.62 -11.17
CA PRO A 182 -29.99 8.22 -10.85
C PRO A 182 -30.44 7.42 -12.08
N VAL A 183 -30.02 6.14 -12.14
CA VAL A 183 -30.46 5.16 -13.16
C VAL A 183 -31.04 3.93 -12.50
N VAL A 184 -32.04 3.33 -13.12
CA VAL A 184 -32.80 2.19 -12.56
C VAL A 184 -31.95 0.91 -12.48
N GLU A 185 -31.00 0.77 -13.40
CA GLU A 185 -30.18 -0.42 -13.57
C GLU A 185 -29.09 -0.56 -12.49
N LEU A 186 -28.72 0.54 -11.82
CA LEU A 186 -27.76 0.55 -10.73
C LEU A 186 -28.47 0.75 -9.38
N PRO A 187 -28.32 -0.17 -8.43
CA PRO A 187 -28.92 -0.01 -7.11
C PRO A 187 -28.10 0.98 -6.25
N ASN A 188 -28.75 1.52 -5.23
CA ASN A 188 -28.12 2.28 -4.15
C ASN A 188 -27.46 3.58 -4.62
N TYR A 189 -28.26 4.48 -5.20
CA TYR A 189 -27.83 5.84 -5.52
C TYR A 189 -27.53 6.62 -4.23
N LEU A 190 -26.33 7.19 -4.14
CA LEU A 190 -25.84 7.87 -2.92
C LEU A 190 -25.81 9.40 -3.08
N GLY A 191 -25.85 9.92 -4.30
CA GLY A 191 -25.80 11.36 -4.56
C GLY A 191 -24.98 11.72 -5.79
N THR A 192 -24.66 12.99 -5.92
CA THR A 192 -23.83 13.53 -7.02
C THR A 192 -22.33 13.53 -6.62
N VAL A 193 -21.45 13.79 -7.60
CA VAL A 193 -20.00 14.00 -7.33
C VAL A 193 -19.77 15.18 -6.39
N ALA A 194 -20.63 16.20 -6.44
CA ALA A 194 -20.56 17.35 -5.51
C ALA A 194 -20.83 16.94 -4.04
N ASP A 195 -21.60 15.86 -3.82
CA ASP A 195 -21.89 15.33 -2.48
C ASP A 195 -20.82 14.36 -1.97
N LEU A 196 -19.71 14.17 -2.71
CA LEU A 196 -18.72 13.13 -2.43
C LEU A 196 -18.18 13.21 -0.99
N HIS A 197 -17.92 14.41 -0.45
CA HIS A 197 -17.52 14.57 0.96
C HIS A 197 -18.54 13.96 1.92
N LYS A 198 -19.82 14.26 1.77
CA LYS A 198 -20.89 13.73 2.63
C LYS A 198 -21.03 12.22 2.49
N ILE A 199 -20.88 11.71 1.26
CA ILE A 199 -20.93 10.27 0.98
C ILE A 199 -19.80 9.55 1.69
N LEU A 200 -18.58 10.09 1.64
CA LEU A 200 -17.40 9.48 2.25
C LEU A 200 -17.42 9.54 3.79
N GLU A 201 -18.00 10.57 4.37
CA GLU A 201 -18.21 10.68 5.82
C GLU A 201 -19.28 9.69 6.35
N SER A 202 -20.36 9.51 5.60
CA SER A 202 -21.48 8.67 6.03
C SER A 202 -21.28 7.18 5.74
N THR A 203 -20.39 6.84 4.80
CA THR A 203 -20.18 5.46 4.34
C THR A 203 -18.70 5.06 4.45
N ARG A 204 -18.44 3.82 4.92
CA ARG A 204 -17.07 3.28 4.99
C ARG A 204 -16.61 2.82 3.60
N ILE A 205 -16.30 3.75 2.71
CA ILE A 205 -15.76 3.47 1.38
C ILE A 205 -14.24 3.36 1.50
N THR A 206 -13.65 2.41 0.78
CA THR A 206 -12.19 2.21 0.73
C THR A 206 -11.64 2.35 -0.69
N HIS A 207 -12.54 2.37 -1.68
CA HIS A 207 -12.15 2.44 -3.08
C HIS A 207 -13.23 3.15 -3.90
N ILE A 208 -12.83 4.10 -4.72
CA ILE A 208 -13.68 4.75 -5.73
C ILE A 208 -13.27 4.22 -7.11
N VAL A 209 -14.25 3.82 -7.90
CA VAL A 209 -14.05 3.42 -9.30
C VAL A 209 -14.80 4.40 -10.21
N ILE A 210 -14.05 5.15 -11.00
CA ILE A 210 -14.63 6.10 -11.96
C ILE A 210 -14.88 5.35 -13.27
N ALA A 211 -16.14 5.26 -13.67
CA ALA A 211 -16.62 4.56 -14.86
C ALA A 211 -17.53 5.48 -15.69
N GLU A 212 -17.04 6.69 -15.96
CA GLU A 212 -17.74 7.65 -16.81
C GLU A 212 -17.19 7.65 -18.22
N GLU A 213 -18.10 7.80 -19.21
CA GLU A 213 -17.75 7.86 -20.64
C GLU A 213 -17.12 9.20 -21.01
N THR A 214 -17.51 10.28 -20.35
CA THR A 214 -16.94 11.63 -20.51
C THR A 214 -16.00 11.94 -19.36
N GLN A 215 -14.72 11.61 -19.51
CA GLN A 215 -13.73 11.84 -18.48
C GLN A 215 -13.17 13.27 -18.57
N ASN A 216 -13.72 14.18 -17.75
CA ASN A 216 -13.22 15.53 -17.65
C ASN A 216 -12.02 15.56 -16.66
N ARG A 217 -10.88 16.11 -17.11
CA ARG A 217 -9.65 16.20 -16.29
C ARG A 217 -9.87 16.93 -14.97
N SER A 218 -10.64 18.03 -14.95
CA SER A 218 -10.90 18.79 -13.73
C SER A 218 -11.69 17.99 -12.70
N GLU A 219 -12.67 17.22 -13.14
CA GLU A 219 -13.49 16.35 -12.30
C GLU A 219 -12.69 15.17 -11.75
N LEU A 220 -11.85 14.54 -12.60
CA LEU A 220 -10.94 13.48 -12.16
C LEU A 220 -9.98 13.98 -11.07
N LEU A 221 -9.39 15.16 -11.25
CA LEU A 221 -8.53 15.80 -10.25
C LEU A 221 -9.28 16.08 -8.95
N GLN A 222 -10.51 16.62 -9.04
CA GLN A 222 -11.34 16.90 -7.88
C GLN A 222 -11.70 15.62 -7.10
N ILE A 223 -12.17 14.58 -7.78
CA ILE A 223 -12.51 13.30 -7.16
C ILE A 223 -11.25 12.69 -6.50
N THR A 224 -10.11 12.75 -7.20
CA THR A 224 -8.85 12.19 -6.68
C THR A 224 -8.39 12.96 -5.45
N ALA A 225 -8.43 14.29 -5.47
CA ALA A 225 -8.06 15.12 -4.33
C ALA A 225 -8.95 14.87 -3.10
N ILE A 226 -10.27 14.80 -3.30
CA ILE A 226 -11.21 14.47 -2.21
C ILE A 226 -10.91 13.06 -1.66
N ALA A 227 -10.76 12.07 -2.52
CA ALA A 227 -10.52 10.68 -2.10
C ALA A 227 -9.18 10.51 -1.36
N GLU A 228 -8.14 11.22 -1.78
CA GLU A 228 -6.84 11.21 -1.09
C GLU A 228 -6.93 11.78 0.32
N ASN A 229 -7.71 12.84 0.54
CA ASN A 229 -7.97 13.39 1.88
C ASN A 229 -8.56 12.34 2.84
N TYR A 230 -9.34 11.39 2.32
CA TYR A 230 -9.92 10.29 3.11
C TYR A 230 -9.07 8.99 3.07
N GLY A 231 -7.90 9.00 2.44
CA GLY A 231 -7.06 7.81 2.27
C GLY A 231 -7.68 6.72 1.38
N ILE A 232 -8.57 7.13 0.46
CA ILE A 232 -9.36 6.22 -0.40
C ILE A 232 -8.66 6.07 -1.74
N LYS A 233 -8.55 4.84 -2.20
CA LYS A 233 -8.03 4.54 -3.54
C LYS A 233 -8.99 4.98 -4.62
N VAL A 234 -8.47 5.62 -5.67
CA VAL A 234 -9.23 5.95 -6.88
C VAL A 234 -8.69 5.16 -8.06
N SER A 235 -9.58 4.55 -8.80
CA SER A 235 -9.27 3.88 -10.06
C SER A 235 -10.20 4.40 -11.15
N VAL A 236 -9.69 4.52 -12.35
CA VAL A 236 -10.48 4.90 -13.52
C VAL A 236 -10.52 3.76 -14.54
N ILE A 237 -11.69 3.53 -15.11
CA ILE A 237 -11.85 2.64 -16.29
C ILE A 237 -11.72 3.52 -17.52
N PRO A 238 -10.64 3.41 -18.33
CA PRO A 238 -10.47 4.23 -19.51
C PRO A 238 -11.60 3.95 -20.54
N VAL A 239 -12.10 4.98 -21.18
CA VAL A 239 -13.14 4.87 -22.23
C VAL A 239 -12.71 3.93 -23.37
N TYR A 240 -11.42 3.88 -23.65
CA TYR A 240 -10.82 3.04 -24.70
C TYR A 240 -10.35 1.67 -24.19
N SER A 241 -10.85 1.19 -23.05
CA SER A 241 -10.44 -0.11 -22.47
C SER A 241 -10.61 -1.29 -23.42
N ASP A 242 -11.60 -1.22 -24.31
CA ASP A 242 -11.91 -2.30 -25.28
C ASP A 242 -10.89 -2.38 -26.43
N PHE A 243 -10.15 -1.30 -26.69
CA PHE A 243 -9.11 -1.24 -27.74
C PHE A 243 -7.72 -1.58 -27.19
N LEU A 244 -7.57 -1.72 -25.87
CA LEU A 244 -6.30 -2.02 -25.24
C LEU A 244 -6.07 -3.54 -25.22
N SER A 245 -5.00 -3.98 -25.86
CA SER A 245 -4.64 -5.40 -25.92
C SER A 245 -4.38 -5.97 -24.51
N SER A 246 -5.09 -7.05 -24.17
CA SER A 246 -4.98 -7.74 -22.86
C SER A 246 -3.58 -8.35 -22.56
N ARG A 247 -2.68 -8.35 -23.54
CA ARG A 247 -1.33 -8.92 -23.41
C ARG A 247 -0.32 -8.07 -22.67
N THR A 248 -0.57 -6.77 -22.54
CA THR A 248 0.39 -5.79 -21.97
C THR A 248 0.02 -5.29 -20.58
N MET A 249 -1.08 -5.77 -19.96
CA MET A 249 -1.67 -5.07 -18.83
C MET A 249 -1.93 -5.97 -17.62
N ASP A 250 -1.12 -5.79 -16.58
CA ASP A 250 -1.25 -6.48 -15.28
C ASP A 250 -2.49 -6.04 -14.46
N ASN A 251 -3.24 -5.01 -14.90
CA ASN A 251 -4.32 -4.36 -14.15
C ASN A 251 -5.71 -4.58 -14.77
N THR A 252 -6.06 -5.82 -15.12
CA THR A 252 -7.44 -6.14 -15.54
C THR A 252 -8.25 -6.75 -14.40
N VAL A 253 -9.47 -6.23 -14.17
CA VAL A 253 -10.46 -6.79 -13.25
C VAL A 253 -11.59 -7.37 -14.09
N ASN A 254 -11.74 -8.69 -14.12
CA ASN A 254 -12.72 -9.42 -14.95
C ASN A 254 -12.78 -8.97 -16.42
N GLY A 255 -11.61 -8.68 -17.01
CA GLY A 255 -11.51 -8.26 -18.41
C GLY A 255 -11.66 -6.74 -18.63
N LEU A 256 -11.98 -5.96 -17.60
CA LEU A 256 -11.95 -4.50 -17.66
C LEU A 256 -10.57 -4.01 -17.23
N TYR A 257 -10.00 -3.12 -18.04
CA TYR A 257 -8.75 -2.45 -17.69
C TYR A 257 -9.03 -1.32 -16.69
N VAL A 258 -8.28 -1.29 -15.58
CA VAL A 258 -8.46 -0.31 -14.51
C VAL A 258 -7.12 0.37 -14.22
N ILE A 259 -7.09 1.69 -14.26
CA ILE A 259 -5.91 2.51 -13.92
C ILE A 259 -6.10 3.09 -12.53
N ASP A 260 -5.16 2.82 -11.62
CA ASP A 260 -5.13 3.48 -10.31
C ASP A 260 -4.64 4.92 -10.48
N LEU A 261 -5.46 5.90 -10.09
CA LEU A 261 -5.09 7.30 -10.06
C LEU A 261 -4.46 7.60 -8.71
N LYS A 262 -3.29 8.22 -8.73
CA LYS A 262 -2.60 8.73 -7.54
C LYS A 262 -1.99 10.07 -7.88
N MET A 263 -2.25 11.09 -7.07
CA MET A 263 -1.55 12.37 -7.17
C MET A 263 -0.12 12.23 -6.62
N GLN A 264 0.06 11.43 -5.58
CA GLN A 264 1.35 11.11 -5.00
C GLN A 264 1.49 9.60 -4.84
N GLU A 265 2.68 9.07 -5.11
CA GLU A 265 2.98 7.67 -4.85
C GLU A 265 3.19 7.47 -3.34
N THR A 266 2.44 6.53 -2.74
CA THR A 266 2.51 6.25 -1.31
C THR A 266 2.74 4.77 -1.05
N CYS A 267 3.43 4.47 0.06
CA CYS A 267 3.61 3.13 0.60
C CYS A 267 2.79 3.00 1.89
N ASP A 268 1.86 2.06 1.94
CA ASP A 268 1.14 1.75 3.19
C ASP A 268 2.08 1.10 4.19
N ILE A 269 2.25 1.74 5.34
CA ILE A 269 3.02 1.20 6.47
C ILE A 269 2.13 1.23 7.71
N MET A 270 1.68 0.07 8.15
CA MET A 270 0.78 -0.09 9.31
C MET A 270 -0.54 0.69 9.19
N GLY A 271 -1.02 0.93 7.96
CA GLY A 271 -2.23 1.70 7.68
C GLY A 271 -1.99 3.20 7.47
N VAL A 272 -0.73 3.66 7.51
CA VAL A 272 -0.35 5.04 7.19
C VAL A 272 0.22 5.10 5.77
N ASN A 273 -0.32 5.99 4.94
CA ASN A 273 0.11 6.23 3.57
C ASN A 273 1.37 7.12 3.52
N ILE A 274 2.54 6.52 3.70
CA ILE A 274 3.82 7.25 3.66
C ILE A 274 4.17 7.61 2.22
N VAL A 275 4.45 8.88 1.96
CA VAL A 275 4.79 9.38 0.62
C VAL A 275 6.14 8.84 0.16
N VAL A 276 6.18 8.36 -1.10
CA VAL A 276 7.40 7.93 -1.77
C VAL A 276 8.09 9.15 -2.38
N THR A 277 9.02 9.70 -1.64
CA THR A 277 9.67 10.97 -1.98
C THR A 277 11.14 10.99 -1.56
N ASP A 278 11.83 12.04 -1.96
CA ASP A 278 13.13 12.47 -1.45
C ASP A 278 13.08 13.97 -1.11
N MET A 279 14.19 14.54 -0.66
CA MET A 279 14.24 15.93 -0.26
C MET A 279 14.01 16.87 -1.45
N ASP A 280 14.62 16.62 -2.59
CA ASP A 280 14.51 17.49 -3.76
C ASP A 280 13.09 17.50 -4.32
N LYS A 281 12.46 16.32 -4.43
CA LYS A 281 11.07 16.18 -4.84
C LYS A 281 10.11 16.87 -3.85
N THR A 282 10.38 16.72 -2.54
CA THR A 282 9.60 17.38 -1.49
C THR A 282 9.70 18.91 -1.60
N MET A 283 10.89 19.46 -1.80
CA MET A 283 11.10 20.90 -1.99
C MET A 283 10.40 21.41 -3.25
N THR A 284 10.51 20.69 -4.37
CA THR A 284 9.81 21.04 -5.63
C THR A 284 8.29 21.08 -5.44
N LEU A 285 7.73 20.11 -4.69
CA LEU A 285 6.29 20.11 -4.37
C LEU A 285 5.89 21.27 -3.47
N LEU A 286 6.69 21.58 -2.44
CA LEU A 286 6.46 22.74 -1.57
C LEU A 286 6.46 24.04 -2.38
N GLU A 287 7.42 24.22 -3.27
CA GLU A 287 7.49 25.43 -4.12
C GLU A 287 6.30 25.55 -5.07
N SER A 288 5.88 24.46 -5.68
CA SER A 288 4.83 24.50 -6.70
C SER A 288 3.41 24.49 -6.13
N GLN A 289 3.21 23.97 -4.92
CA GLN A 289 1.88 23.75 -4.33
C GLN A 289 1.60 24.60 -3.10
N LEU A 290 2.55 25.43 -2.64
CA LEU A 290 2.45 26.16 -1.37
C LEU A 290 1.13 26.94 -1.24
N GLU A 291 0.72 27.68 -2.29
CA GLU A 291 -0.52 28.43 -2.28
C GLU A 291 -1.78 27.56 -2.19
N GLN A 292 -1.76 26.37 -2.82
CA GLN A 292 -2.87 25.42 -2.76
C GLN A 292 -2.94 24.70 -1.41
N TRP A 293 -1.80 24.63 -0.72
CA TRP A 293 -1.70 23.96 0.59
C TRP A 293 -1.84 24.92 1.77
N ARG A 294 -2.19 26.19 1.52
CA ARG A 294 -2.58 27.11 2.62
C ARG A 294 -3.76 26.53 3.39
N GLY A 295 -3.68 26.56 4.70
CA GLY A 295 -4.69 25.95 5.57
C GLY A 295 -4.52 24.46 5.79
N LYS A 296 -3.61 23.79 5.07
CA LYS A 296 -3.35 22.35 5.18
C LYS A 296 -2.13 22.06 6.04
N TYR A 297 -1.83 20.76 6.24
CA TYR A 297 -0.70 20.35 7.06
C TYR A 297 0.07 19.18 6.49
N ILE A 298 1.35 19.09 6.88
CA ILE A 298 2.27 17.97 6.57
C ILE A 298 2.65 17.28 7.87
N CYS A 299 2.51 15.96 7.90
CA CYS A 299 3.00 15.10 8.98
C CYS A 299 4.40 14.58 8.65
N VAL A 300 5.29 14.57 9.65
CA VAL A 300 6.63 13.99 9.56
C VAL A 300 6.63 12.69 10.35
N ALA A 301 6.35 11.59 9.64
CA ALA A 301 6.07 10.29 10.24
C ALA A 301 7.33 9.47 10.53
N ASN A 302 7.36 8.84 11.69
CA ASN A 302 8.42 7.92 12.10
C ASN A 302 7.81 6.65 12.72
N VAL A 303 8.65 5.69 13.12
CA VAL A 303 8.19 4.41 13.70
C VAL A 303 7.20 4.62 14.85
N HIS A 304 7.45 5.60 15.73
CA HIS A 304 6.56 5.87 16.85
C HIS A 304 5.18 6.35 16.38
N THR A 305 5.13 7.36 15.50
CA THR A 305 3.86 7.89 14.99
C THR A 305 3.08 6.86 14.17
N THR A 306 3.79 6.04 13.39
CA THR A 306 3.18 4.98 12.57
C THR A 306 2.58 3.87 13.45
N VAL A 307 3.27 3.44 14.52
CA VAL A 307 2.72 2.46 15.48
C VAL A 307 1.54 3.06 16.25
N THR A 308 1.63 4.33 16.66
CA THR A 308 0.51 5.03 17.32
C THR A 308 -0.72 5.10 16.40
N ALA A 309 -0.53 5.44 15.13
CA ALA A 309 -1.61 5.45 14.13
C ALA A 309 -2.20 4.06 13.87
N HIS A 310 -1.40 3.00 13.98
CA HIS A 310 -1.92 1.64 13.87
C HIS A 310 -2.86 1.27 15.01
N GLU A 311 -2.58 1.75 16.22
CA GLU A 311 -3.37 1.50 17.43
C GLU A 311 -4.55 2.46 17.61
N ASP A 312 -4.47 3.65 17.02
CA ASP A 312 -5.44 4.74 17.15
C ASP A 312 -5.99 5.13 15.76
N ALA A 313 -7.26 4.80 15.51
CA ALA A 313 -7.90 5.03 14.23
C ALA A 313 -8.08 6.51 13.89
N GLU A 314 -8.36 7.35 14.89
CA GLU A 314 -8.48 8.80 14.73
C GLU A 314 -7.12 9.41 14.36
N TYR A 315 -6.07 9.02 15.07
CA TYR A 315 -4.73 9.50 14.76
C TYR A 315 -4.23 8.99 13.39
N ARG A 316 -4.61 7.79 13.00
CA ARG A 316 -4.34 7.26 11.64
C ARG A 316 -5.07 8.08 10.58
N TYR A 317 -6.32 8.47 10.82
CA TYR A 317 -7.05 9.37 9.92
C TYR A 317 -6.30 10.70 9.77
N ILE A 318 -5.84 11.32 10.87
CA ILE A 318 -5.06 12.56 10.84
C ILE A 318 -3.79 12.41 10.00
N GLN A 319 -3.03 11.31 10.16
CA GLN A 319 -1.82 11.06 9.37
C GLN A 319 -2.12 10.92 7.87
N ASN A 320 -3.23 10.27 7.52
CA ASN A 320 -3.59 10.00 6.13
C ASN A 320 -4.29 11.21 5.46
N HIS A 321 -4.85 12.12 6.26
CA HIS A 321 -5.50 13.34 5.79
C HIS A 321 -4.51 14.49 5.52
N ALA A 322 -3.29 14.38 6.06
CA ALA A 322 -2.22 15.32 5.75
C ALA A 322 -1.93 15.35 4.24
N VAL A 323 -1.61 16.52 3.69
CA VAL A 323 -1.21 16.62 2.27
C VAL A 323 0.01 15.76 1.94
N MET A 324 0.86 15.51 2.94
CA MET A 324 1.96 14.56 2.87
C MET A 324 2.22 13.95 4.26
N ALA A 325 2.42 12.63 4.32
CA ALA A 325 3.05 11.97 5.46
C ALA A 325 4.49 11.60 5.07
N LEU A 326 5.45 12.42 5.47
CA LEU A 326 6.86 12.31 5.07
C LEU A 326 7.60 11.25 5.90
N PRO A 327 8.48 10.44 5.30
CA PRO A 327 9.27 9.42 6.00
C PRO A 327 10.44 10.02 6.80
N ASP A 328 10.26 10.39 8.06
CA ASP A 328 11.33 10.92 8.93
C ASP A 328 12.37 9.86 9.30
N GLY A 329 11.91 8.65 9.54
CA GLY A 329 12.78 7.58 9.98
C GLY A 329 13.36 6.73 8.86
N GLY A 330 14.65 6.37 8.95
CA GLY A 330 15.27 5.39 8.06
C GLY A 330 14.50 4.07 7.91
N PRO A 331 13.91 3.50 8.98
CA PRO A 331 13.10 2.29 8.88
C PRO A 331 11.91 2.40 7.92
N LEU A 332 11.21 3.54 7.86
CA LEU A 332 10.06 3.72 6.97
C LEU A 332 10.50 3.75 5.50
N SER A 333 11.50 4.57 5.14
CA SER A 333 12.03 4.63 3.79
C SER A 333 12.68 3.31 3.35
N GLN A 334 13.33 2.59 4.28
CA GLN A 334 13.89 1.27 4.00
C GLN A 334 12.80 0.23 3.74
N PHE A 335 11.72 0.26 4.53
CA PHE A 335 10.55 -0.59 4.29
C PHE A 335 9.93 -0.27 2.91
N SER A 336 9.71 1.00 2.58
CA SER A 336 9.18 1.40 1.27
C SER A 336 10.06 0.86 0.13
N ARG A 337 11.40 0.97 0.22
CA ARG A 337 12.30 0.41 -0.80
C ARG A 337 12.20 -1.11 -0.92
N ARG A 338 12.05 -1.83 0.19
CA ARG A 338 11.81 -3.30 0.17
C ARG A 338 10.49 -3.67 -0.49
N GLN A 339 9.51 -2.76 -0.44
CA GLN A 339 8.23 -2.90 -1.12
C GLN A 339 8.27 -2.57 -2.62
N GLY A 340 9.44 -2.24 -3.16
CA GLY A 340 9.65 -1.95 -4.58
C GLY A 340 9.66 -0.45 -4.93
N TYR A 341 9.52 0.44 -3.94
CA TYR A 341 9.57 1.89 -4.14
C TYR A 341 11.02 2.38 -4.06
N ALA A 342 11.81 2.18 -5.12
CA ALA A 342 13.25 2.48 -5.15
C ALA A 342 13.57 3.96 -4.86
N ALA A 343 12.67 4.89 -5.23
CA ALA A 343 12.81 6.32 -5.03
C ALA A 343 12.59 6.79 -3.58
N ALA A 344 12.08 5.91 -2.68
CA ALA A 344 11.77 6.30 -1.31
C ALA A 344 13.06 6.61 -0.53
N GLN A 345 13.21 7.87 -0.12
CA GLN A 345 14.30 8.34 0.74
C GLN A 345 13.77 8.94 2.04
N ARG A 346 14.67 9.19 2.96
CA ARG A 346 14.35 9.79 4.24
C ARG A 346 14.22 11.31 4.10
N VAL A 347 13.11 11.87 4.56
CA VAL A 347 12.89 13.33 4.68
C VAL A 347 12.58 13.62 6.15
N THR A 348 13.58 14.12 6.89
CA THR A 348 13.42 14.39 8.33
C THR A 348 12.92 15.81 8.59
N GLY A 349 12.19 16.00 9.69
CA GLY A 349 11.73 17.34 10.10
C GLY A 349 12.85 18.38 10.19
N PRO A 350 13.97 18.10 10.87
CA PRO A 350 15.10 19.01 10.95
C PRO A 350 15.73 19.34 9.58
N ASP A 351 15.89 18.34 8.70
CA ASP A 351 16.48 18.56 7.38
C ASP A 351 15.55 19.37 6.48
N LEU A 352 14.23 19.08 6.52
CA LEU A 352 13.23 19.83 5.77
C LEU A 352 13.19 21.30 6.22
N MET A 353 13.11 21.54 7.53
CA MET A 353 13.11 22.92 8.08
C MET A 353 14.37 23.67 7.65
N LYS A 354 15.54 23.03 7.73
CA LYS A 354 16.82 23.60 7.29
C LYS A 354 16.83 23.95 5.80
N GLN A 355 16.34 23.07 4.93
CA GLN A 355 16.30 23.30 3.48
C GLN A 355 15.33 24.42 3.12
N VAL A 356 14.14 24.43 3.71
CA VAL A 356 13.15 25.48 3.49
C VAL A 356 13.71 26.84 3.95
N LEU A 357 14.29 26.95 5.15
CA LEU A 357 14.89 28.18 5.65
C LEU A 357 16.04 28.68 4.75
N ALA A 358 16.84 27.76 4.20
CA ALA A 358 17.99 28.13 3.34
C ALA A 358 17.58 28.85 2.05
N VAL A 359 16.42 28.54 1.48
CA VAL A 359 15.92 29.16 0.24
C VAL A 359 14.93 30.30 0.49
N SER A 360 14.48 30.47 1.74
CA SER A 360 13.35 31.34 2.07
C SER A 360 13.65 32.83 1.86
N ALA A 361 14.89 33.26 2.07
CA ALA A 361 15.27 34.66 1.80
C ALA A 361 15.10 35.03 0.32
N GLU A 362 15.47 34.13 -0.58
CA GLU A 362 15.33 34.28 -2.04
C GLU A 362 13.85 34.22 -2.47
N LYS A 363 13.06 33.33 -1.86
CA LYS A 363 11.65 33.09 -2.17
C LYS A 363 10.72 34.11 -1.47
N GLY A 364 11.21 34.89 -0.53
CA GLY A 364 10.41 35.81 0.28
C GLY A 364 9.46 35.11 1.24
N TRP A 365 9.70 33.88 1.59
CA TRP A 365 8.82 33.11 2.47
C TRP A 365 8.91 33.55 3.93
N ARG A 366 7.76 33.56 4.60
CA ARG A 366 7.55 34.04 5.96
C ARG A 366 7.29 32.83 6.90
N HIS A 367 7.97 32.81 8.03
CA HIS A 367 7.93 31.67 8.95
C HIS A 367 7.35 32.06 10.29
N TYR A 368 6.44 31.23 10.81
CA TYR A 368 5.95 31.28 12.18
C TYR A 368 6.37 30.00 12.90
N PHE A 369 6.85 30.12 14.15
CA PHE A 369 7.25 28.98 14.96
C PHE A 369 6.30 28.83 16.14
N TYR A 370 5.60 27.70 16.23
CA TYR A 370 4.61 27.43 17.26
C TYR A 370 5.00 26.20 18.07
N GLY A 371 5.21 26.33 19.39
CA GLY A 371 5.60 25.23 20.27
C GLY A 371 6.91 25.47 21.00
N SER A 372 7.43 24.45 21.67
CA SER A 372 8.64 24.47 22.51
C SER A 372 8.54 25.42 23.70
N THR A 373 9.66 25.74 24.35
CA THR A 373 9.72 26.69 25.46
C THR A 373 10.16 28.08 24.98
N PRO A 374 9.84 29.17 25.72
CA PRO A 374 10.28 30.51 25.38
C PRO A 374 11.80 30.63 25.21
N GLU A 375 12.57 29.95 26.06
CA GLU A 375 14.04 29.93 26.00
C GLU A 375 14.53 29.29 24.70
N THR A 376 13.94 28.14 24.32
CA THR A 376 14.28 27.46 23.05
C THR A 376 13.93 28.34 21.85
N LEU A 377 12.78 29.03 21.87
CA LEU A 377 12.40 29.94 20.78
C LEU A 377 13.33 31.14 20.64
N GLN A 378 13.83 31.72 21.75
CA GLN A 378 14.83 32.80 21.72
C GLN A 378 16.14 32.33 21.09
N LEU A 379 16.63 31.14 21.49
CA LEU A 379 17.83 30.55 20.90
C LEU A 379 17.63 30.22 19.42
N LEU A 380 16.47 29.66 19.08
CA LEU A 380 16.08 29.33 17.70
C LEU A 380 16.10 30.57 16.83
N ARG A 381 15.47 31.68 17.27
CA ARG A 381 15.47 32.96 16.55
C ARG A 381 16.90 33.40 16.25
N LYS A 382 17.73 33.49 17.28
CA LYS A 382 19.13 33.89 17.14
C LYS A 382 19.89 33.03 16.13
N LYS A 383 19.71 31.71 16.20
CA LYS A 383 20.41 30.76 15.30
C LYS A 383 19.90 30.82 13.87
N VAL A 384 18.59 31.01 13.67
CA VAL A 384 18.00 31.16 12.32
C VAL A 384 18.48 32.45 11.69
N GLU A 385 18.46 33.60 12.40
CA GLU A 385 18.93 34.90 11.91
C GLU A 385 20.44 34.88 11.60
N GLU A 386 21.26 34.21 12.44
CA GLU A 386 22.69 34.04 12.21
C GLU A 386 23.01 33.16 10.98
N ARG A 387 22.25 32.10 10.79
CA ARG A 387 22.56 31.05 9.79
C ARG A 387 21.92 31.30 8.42
N TYR A 388 20.78 31.93 8.42
CA TYR A 388 19.99 32.21 7.21
C TYR A 388 19.68 33.71 7.09
N PRO A 389 20.66 34.54 6.72
CA PRO A 389 20.44 35.99 6.59
C PRO A 389 19.32 36.31 5.59
N GLY A 390 18.42 37.19 5.99
CA GLY A 390 17.30 37.63 5.15
C GLY A 390 16.03 36.78 5.30
N VAL A 391 16.03 35.70 6.09
CA VAL A 391 14.81 34.94 6.40
C VAL A 391 13.85 35.78 7.25
N VAL A 392 12.58 35.79 6.90
CA VAL A 392 11.53 36.54 7.61
C VAL A 392 10.87 35.66 8.65
N ILE A 393 11.20 35.87 9.91
CA ILE A 393 10.48 35.28 11.05
C ILE A 393 9.30 36.20 11.38
N SER A 394 8.11 35.80 10.96
CA SER A 394 6.87 36.58 11.13
C SER A 394 6.33 36.55 12.55
N GLY A 395 6.63 35.47 13.31
CA GLY A 395 6.26 35.37 14.71
C GLY A 395 6.75 34.06 15.35
N MET A 396 6.67 34.02 16.67
CA MET A 396 6.98 32.85 17.48
C MET A 396 6.08 32.79 18.71
N MET A 397 5.49 31.64 19.00
CA MET A 397 4.63 31.44 20.17
C MET A 397 4.97 30.13 20.89
N SER A 398 5.14 30.24 22.21
CA SER A 398 5.21 29.08 23.11
C SER A 398 3.85 28.93 23.81
N PRO A 399 3.00 27.97 23.39
CA PRO A 399 1.72 27.76 24.05
C PRO A 399 1.93 27.20 25.46
N PRO A 400 0.97 27.38 26.39
CA PRO A 400 1.06 26.83 27.74
C PRO A 400 1.10 25.30 27.69
N PHE A 401 1.79 24.68 28.69
CA PHE A 401 1.87 23.20 28.80
C PHE A 401 0.57 22.52 29.27
N ARG A 402 -0.52 23.26 29.38
CA ARG A 402 -1.89 22.78 29.64
C ARG A 402 -2.74 22.87 28.38
N GLU A 403 -3.92 22.32 28.42
CA GLU A 403 -4.93 22.58 27.40
C GLU A 403 -5.31 24.08 27.39
N MET A 404 -5.39 24.65 26.22
CA MET A 404 -5.82 26.03 26.01
C MET A 404 -7.34 26.12 26.09
N THR A 405 -7.84 27.21 26.62
CA THR A 405 -9.27 27.52 26.52
C THR A 405 -9.61 27.85 25.06
N PRO A 406 -10.90 27.73 24.66
CA PRO A 406 -11.31 28.08 23.29
C PRO A 406 -10.97 29.53 22.90
N GLN A 407 -10.95 30.46 23.88
CA GLN A 407 -10.59 31.84 23.65
C GLN A 407 -9.08 32.02 23.42
N GLU A 408 -8.24 31.35 24.23
CA GLU A 408 -6.79 31.35 24.06
C GLU A 408 -6.39 30.72 22.71
N ASP A 409 -7.06 29.65 22.33
CA ASP A 409 -6.85 28.97 21.05
C ASP A 409 -7.23 29.89 19.87
N ALA A 410 -8.41 30.51 19.92
CA ALA A 410 -8.84 31.46 18.89
C ALA A 410 -7.91 32.67 18.78
N GLN A 411 -7.41 33.17 19.91
CA GLN A 411 -6.45 34.27 19.95
C GLN A 411 -5.11 33.89 19.32
N ALA A 412 -4.61 32.66 19.59
CA ALA A 412 -3.38 32.12 18.99
C ALA A 412 -3.51 32.02 17.46
N VAL A 413 -4.63 31.52 16.97
CA VAL A 413 -4.92 31.45 15.53
C VAL A 413 -4.98 32.84 14.91
N ALA A 414 -5.65 33.77 15.56
CA ALA A 414 -5.74 35.18 15.08
C ALA A 414 -4.35 35.83 15.00
N GLU A 415 -3.50 35.62 16.02
CA GLU A 415 -2.12 36.14 16.05
C GLU A 415 -1.30 35.55 14.90
N ILE A 416 -1.34 34.23 14.70
CA ILE A 416 -0.64 33.55 13.59
C ILE A 416 -1.08 34.18 12.26
N ASN A 417 -2.39 34.25 12.00
CA ASN A 417 -2.94 34.74 10.73
C ASN A 417 -2.66 36.21 10.48
N ALA A 418 -2.64 37.06 11.52
CA ALA A 418 -2.31 38.46 11.43
C ALA A 418 -0.90 38.73 10.89
N THR A 419 0.05 37.81 11.15
CA THR A 419 1.43 37.92 10.65
C THR A 419 1.60 37.39 9.24
N LYS A 420 0.56 36.81 8.62
CA LYS A 420 0.54 36.26 7.24
C LYS A 420 1.75 35.37 6.94
N PRO A 421 1.99 34.29 7.68
CA PRO A 421 3.08 33.36 7.40
C PRO A 421 2.76 32.52 6.17
N ASP A 422 3.78 32.00 5.52
CA ASP A 422 3.67 30.97 4.49
C ASP A 422 3.77 29.58 5.15
N PHE A 423 4.63 29.47 6.15
CA PHE A 423 4.85 28.24 6.92
C PHE A 423 4.61 28.46 8.40
N VAL A 424 3.89 27.55 9.03
CA VAL A 424 3.82 27.41 10.49
C VAL A 424 4.51 26.12 10.89
N TRP A 425 5.69 26.24 11.49
CA TRP A 425 6.43 25.13 12.03
C TRP A 425 5.86 24.77 13.40
N VAL A 426 5.47 23.49 13.59
CA VAL A 426 4.83 23.04 14.81
C VAL A 426 5.76 22.11 15.59
N GLY A 427 6.19 22.57 16.78
CA GLY A 427 7.14 21.88 17.65
C GLY A 427 6.53 21.44 18.99
N LEU A 428 5.33 20.83 18.99
CA LEU A 428 4.64 20.35 20.19
C LEU A 428 4.97 18.90 20.54
N GLY A 429 5.61 18.19 19.61
CA GLY A 429 5.88 16.75 19.70
C GLY A 429 4.65 15.88 19.39
N ALA A 430 4.94 14.69 18.82
CA ALA A 430 3.91 13.72 18.47
C ALA A 430 3.33 13.01 19.71
N PRO A 431 2.02 12.70 19.75
CA PRO A 431 0.98 12.93 18.74
C PRO A 431 0.29 14.30 18.85
N LYS A 432 0.70 15.16 19.79
CA LYS A 432 0.01 16.45 20.06
C LYS A 432 0.06 17.39 18.87
N GLN A 433 1.20 17.48 18.18
CA GLN A 433 1.37 18.38 17.04
C GLN A 433 0.46 18.01 15.87
N GLU A 434 0.31 16.73 15.53
CA GLU A 434 -0.55 16.30 14.43
C GLU A 434 -2.02 16.53 14.75
N ARG A 435 -2.44 16.24 15.99
CA ARG A 435 -3.80 16.54 16.46
C ARG A 435 -4.09 18.04 16.44
N TRP A 436 -3.13 18.85 16.87
CA TRP A 436 -3.29 20.31 16.83
C TRP A 436 -3.40 20.80 15.38
N MET A 437 -2.52 20.38 14.48
CA MET A 437 -2.58 20.77 13.06
C MET A 437 -3.89 20.36 12.40
N ALA A 438 -4.39 19.17 12.64
CA ALA A 438 -5.67 18.70 12.11
C ALA A 438 -6.86 19.49 12.66
N ALA A 439 -6.86 19.84 13.96
CA ALA A 439 -7.90 20.69 14.55
C ALA A 439 -7.88 22.14 14.05
N HIS A 440 -6.76 22.57 13.47
CA HIS A 440 -6.57 23.94 12.95
C HIS A 440 -6.51 24.00 11.42
N GLU A 441 -6.81 22.89 10.75
CA GLU A 441 -6.94 22.84 9.30
C GLU A 441 -7.98 23.89 8.84
N GLU A 442 -7.64 24.65 7.81
CA GLU A 442 -8.40 25.78 7.26
C GLU A 442 -8.58 26.98 8.21
N ARG A 443 -8.32 26.83 9.51
CA ARG A 443 -8.36 27.94 10.47
C ARG A 443 -7.05 28.75 10.44
N VAL A 444 -5.90 28.07 10.37
CA VAL A 444 -4.58 28.68 10.16
C VAL A 444 -4.35 28.82 8.67
N GLN A 445 -4.18 30.06 8.18
CA GLN A 445 -4.07 30.36 6.76
C GLN A 445 -2.62 30.25 6.24
N ALA A 446 -1.94 29.19 6.60
CA ALA A 446 -0.58 28.86 6.19
C ALA A 446 -0.39 27.35 6.11
N LEU A 447 0.68 26.88 5.47
CA LEU A 447 1.03 25.45 5.52
C LEU A 447 1.65 25.11 6.87
N MET A 448 1.02 24.23 7.62
CA MET A 448 1.51 23.76 8.91
C MET A 448 2.39 22.54 8.74
N ILE A 449 3.56 22.47 9.40
CA ILE A 449 4.48 21.33 9.32
C ILE A 449 4.89 20.90 10.73
N GLY A 450 4.54 19.66 11.10
CA GLY A 450 4.87 19.08 12.38
C GLY A 450 6.30 18.53 12.41
N VAL A 451 7.23 19.27 13.00
CA VAL A 451 8.67 18.93 12.98
C VAL A 451 9.23 18.48 14.32
N GLY A 452 8.42 18.54 15.38
CA GLY A 452 8.81 18.05 16.72
C GLY A 452 10.10 18.68 17.24
N ALA A 453 11.12 17.84 17.48
CA ALA A 453 12.39 18.25 18.07
C ALA A 453 13.31 19.07 17.13
N ALA A 454 12.87 19.42 15.91
CA ALA A 454 13.69 20.21 14.99
C ALA A 454 14.08 21.57 15.59
N PHE A 455 13.22 22.17 16.43
CA PHE A 455 13.52 23.41 17.14
C PHE A 455 14.72 23.27 18.06
N ASP A 456 14.79 22.16 18.83
CA ASP A 456 15.91 21.91 19.74
C ASP A 456 17.22 21.63 18.98
N TYR A 457 17.14 20.99 17.82
CA TYR A 457 18.32 20.77 16.96
C TYR A 457 18.83 22.09 16.38
N GLU A 458 17.96 22.94 15.87
CA GLU A 458 18.34 24.19 15.24
C GLU A 458 18.79 25.24 16.28
N ALA A 459 18.14 25.26 17.46
CA ALA A 459 18.55 26.07 18.60
C ALA A 459 19.89 25.63 19.21
N GLY A 460 20.32 24.37 18.94
CA GLY A 460 21.56 23.81 19.48
C GLY A 460 21.42 23.16 20.85
N ASN A 461 20.21 23.02 21.39
CA ASN A 461 19.93 22.35 22.67
C ASN A 461 20.26 20.86 22.62
N ILE A 462 20.06 20.24 21.46
CA ILE A 462 20.32 18.81 21.22
C ILE A 462 21.36 18.67 20.11
N LYS A 463 22.40 17.89 20.38
CA LYS A 463 23.40 17.55 19.34
C LYS A 463 22.86 16.49 18.40
N ARG A 464 23.03 16.70 17.11
CA ARG A 464 22.65 15.74 16.11
C ARG A 464 23.64 14.57 16.06
N ALA A 465 23.16 13.38 15.73
CA ALA A 465 24.01 12.21 15.57
C ALA A 465 25.09 12.46 14.49
N PRO A 466 26.31 11.91 14.64
CA PRO A 466 27.33 11.97 13.60
C PRO A 466 26.80 11.43 12.25
N MET A 467 27.29 11.96 11.13
CA MET A 467 26.80 11.63 9.79
C MET A 467 26.83 10.12 9.48
N TRP A 468 27.85 9.40 9.98
CA TRP A 468 27.91 7.94 9.79
C TRP A 468 26.75 7.21 10.49
N MET A 469 26.33 7.65 11.69
CA MET A 469 25.18 7.08 12.39
C MET A 469 23.88 7.42 11.64
N GLN A 470 23.75 8.64 11.11
CA GLN A 470 22.59 9.03 10.32
C GLN A 470 22.48 8.17 9.04
N LYS A 471 23.57 7.95 8.32
CA LYS A 471 23.63 7.10 7.11
C LYS A 471 23.27 5.62 7.37
N HIS A 472 23.59 5.12 8.58
CA HIS A 472 23.27 3.75 8.98
C HIS A 472 21.94 3.61 9.75
N ASN A 473 21.10 4.66 9.77
CA ASN A 473 19.82 4.67 10.49
C ASN A 473 19.95 4.46 12.02
N LEU A 474 21.08 4.84 12.62
CA LEU A 474 21.39 4.72 14.06
C LEU A 474 21.12 6.02 14.84
N GLU A 475 20.49 7.03 14.23
CA GLU A 475 20.19 8.31 14.89
C GLU A 475 19.30 8.13 16.14
N TRP A 476 18.35 7.18 16.09
CA TRP A 476 17.51 6.83 17.24
C TRP A 476 18.31 6.31 18.43
N LEU A 477 19.39 5.55 18.19
CA LEU A 477 20.27 5.03 19.24
C LEU A 477 21.07 6.16 19.89
N TYR A 478 21.59 7.10 19.09
CA TYR A 478 22.26 8.29 19.59
C TYR A 478 21.34 9.16 20.45
N ARG A 479 20.08 9.35 20.03
CA ARG A 479 19.07 10.05 20.84
C ARG A 479 18.73 9.31 22.13
N LEU A 480 18.67 7.99 22.08
CA LEU A 480 18.45 7.17 23.28
C LEU A 480 19.58 7.35 24.29
N MET A 481 20.84 7.47 23.85
CA MET A 481 21.98 7.73 24.73
C MET A 481 21.92 9.13 25.36
N GLN A 482 21.37 10.12 24.68
CA GLN A 482 21.22 11.49 25.19
C GLN A 482 20.09 11.62 26.24
N ASP A 483 18.97 10.91 26.04
CA ASP A 483 17.78 10.97 26.90
C ASP A 483 17.21 9.56 27.15
N PRO A 484 17.93 8.69 27.88
CA PRO A 484 17.52 7.31 28.06
C PRO A 484 16.23 7.15 28.86
N LYS A 485 16.01 7.98 29.88
CA LYS A 485 14.85 7.88 30.79
C LYS A 485 13.53 8.06 30.02
N ARG A 486 13.46 9.05 29.15
CA ARG A 486 12.26 9.38 28.38
C ARG A 486 12.06 8.47 27.17
N LEU A 487 13.18 8.10 26.48
CA LEU A 487 13.09 7.44 25.18
C LEU A 487 13.11 5.92 25.25
N PHE A 488 13.71 5.30 26.28
CA PHE A 488 13.88 3.86 26.36
C PHE A 488 12.55 3.09 26.31
N HIS A 489 11.61 3.44 27.18
CA HIS A 489 10.32 2.74 27.23
C HIS A 489 9.53 2.93 25.94
N ARG A 490 9.55 4.14 25.37
CA ARG A 490 8.90 4.45 24.13
C ARG A 490 9.49 3.64 22.96
N TYR A 491 10.81 3.62 22.81
CA TYR A 491 11.47 2.90 21.72
C TYR A 491 11.32 1.39 21.86
N LEU A 492 11.44 0.86 23.06
CA LEU A 492 11.23 -0.57 23.30
C LEU A 492 9.83 -0.98 22.86
N LYS A 493 8.79 -0.25 23.28
CA LYS A 493 7.41 -0.56 22.94
C LYS A 493 7.14 -0.43 21.44
N THR A 494 7.57 0.66 20.79
CA THR A 494 7.22 0.95 19.40
C THR A 494 8.10 0.21 18.40
N ASN A 495 9.40 0.10 18.63
CA ASN A 495 10.29 -0.59 17.71
C ASN A 495 10.03 -2.10 17.68
N VAL A 496 9.74 -2.73 18.83
CA VAL A 496 9.38 -4.15 18.86
C VAL A 496 8.09 -4.40 18.08
N LYS A 497 7.05 -3.57 18.27
CA LYS A 497 5.80 -3.69 17.52
C LYS A 497 6.02 -3.49 16.01
N TYR A 498 6.81 -2.50 15.64
CA TYR A 498 7.15 -2.23 14.25
C TYR A 498 7.92 -3.40 13.61
N LEU A 499 8.94 -3.95 14.30
CA LEU A 499 9.71 -5.09 13.82
C LEU A 499 8.84 -6.35 13.67
N LEU A 500 7.97 -6.64 14.65
CA LEU A 500 7.03 -7.76 14.56
C LEU A 500 6.04 -7.58 13.40
N TRP A 501 5.58 -6.36 13.18
CA TRP A 501 4.69 -6.07 12.06
C TRP A 501 5.43 -6.18 10.71
N THR A 502 6.64 -5.63 10.59
CA THR A 502 7.44 -5.70 9.35
C THR A 502 7.85 -7.14 9.03
N TRP A 503 8.15 -7.94 10.06
CA TRP A 503 8.43 -9.36 9.89
C TRP A 503 7.21 -10.11 9.35
N ARG A 504 6.03 -9.87 9.92
CA ARG A 504 4.76 -10.47 9.45
C ARG A 504 4.30 -9.93 8.07
N SER A 505 4.68 -8.71 7.72
CA SER A 505 4.31 -8.08 6.45
C SER A 505 5.36 -8.30 5.36
N GLY A 506 6.53 -8.80 5.73
CA GLY A 506 7.63 -9.16 4.83
C GLY A 506 7.63 -10.62 4.39
N GLU A 507 6.77 -11.46 5.04
CA GLU A 507 6.41 -12.80 4.58
C GLU A 507 5.17 -12.71 3.66
#